data_cf1b1a24362e6b56e454ee798a5c60cb
#
_entry.id   cf1b1a24362e6b56e454ee798a5c60cb
#
_cell.length_a   1.000
_cell.length_b   1.000
_cell.length_c   1.000
_cell.angle_alpha   90.00
_cell.angle_beta   90.00
_cell.angle_gamma   90.00
#
_symmetry.space_group_name_H-M   'P 1'
#
loop_
_entity.id
_entity.type
_entity.pdbx_description
1 polymer ?
#
loop_
_entity_poly.entity_id
_entity_poly.type
_entity_poly.pdbx_seq_one_letter_code
_entity_poly.pdbx_strand_id
1 'polypeptide(L)'
;MHKSQISTSGSRTLRVLKALKGYTLTGLSNSDIAKKINESPVNVTRSLKTLIQEGLVIKLDNGLFAHSVQMLQIAQAHAIHINKMQDQITEITQRITAGAR
;
A
#
# COMPACT_ATOMS: atom_id res chain seq x y z
N MET A 1 4.31 -22.77 11.32
CA MET A 1 2.97 -22.16 11.22
C MET A 1 2.12 -22.95 10.24
N HIS A 2 0.94 -23.32 10.61
CA HIS A 2 0.03 -24.04 9.73
C HIS A 2 -0.67 -23.07 8.78
N LYS A 3 -0.74 -23.43 7.48
CA LYS A 3 -1.43 -22.63 6.47
C LYS A 3 -2.90 -22.39 6.82
N SER A 4 -3.52 -23.31 7.57
CA SER A 4 -4.92 -23.17 8.00
C SER A 4 -5.16 -22.00 8.93
N GLN A 5 -4.12 -21.42 9.53
CA GLN A 5 -4.19 -20.23 10.38
C GLN A 5 -4.13 -18.93 9.57
N ILE A 6 -3.90 -19.02 8.27
CA ILE A 6 -3.79 -17.87 7.37
C ILE A 6 -5.02 -17.84 6.48
N SER A 7 -5.66 -16.67 6.39
CA SER A 7 -6.78 -16.50 5.47
C SER A 7 -6.29 -16.54 4.03
N THR A 8 -6.73 -17.52 3.26
CA THR A 8 -6.35 -17.67 1.85
C THR A 8 -6.88 -16.49 1.03
N SER A 9 -8.12 -16.10 1.23
CA SER A 9 -8.71 -14.96 0.51
C SER A 9 -8.09 -13.65 0.96
N GLY A 10 -7.78 -13.50 2.24
CA GLY A 10 -7.06 -12.32 2.75
C GLY A 10 -5.68 -12.20 2.15
N SER A 11 -4.92 -13.29 2.11
CA SER A 11 -3.60 -13.32 1.50
C SER A 11 -3.65 -12.95 0.02
N ARG A 12 -4.62 -13.49 -0.71
CA ARG A 12 -4.83 -13.18 -2.13
C ARG A 12 -5.13 -11.70 -2.32
N THR A 13 -6.02 -11.15 -1.52
CA THR A 13 -6.40 -9.72 -1.59
C THR A 13 -5.20 -8.82 -1.37
N LEU A 14 -4.35 -9.16 -0.39
CA LEU A 14 -3.13 -8.39 -0.13
C LEU A 14 -2.11 -8.53 -1.26
N ARG A 15 -2.04 -9.70 -1.92
CA ARG A 15 -1.16 -9.87 -3.09
C ARG A 15 -1.63 -9.03 -4.27
N VAL A 16 -2.94 -8.88 -4.46
CA VAL A 16 -3.48 -7.96 -5.47
C VAL A 16 -3.07 -6.52 -5.15
N LEU A 17 -3.20 -6.10 -3.90
CA LEU A 17 -2.80 -4.76 -3.47
C LEU A 17 -1.32 -4.52 -3.74
N LYS A 18 -0.45 -5.47 -3.43
CA LYS A 18 0.99 -5.37 -3.67
C LYS A 18 1.32 -5.31 -5.17
N ALA A 19 0.56 -6.01 -6.00
CA ALA A 19 0.79 -6.05 -7.45
C ALA A 19 0.65 -4.66 -8.09
N LEU A 20 -0.10 -3.77 -7.46
CA LEU A 20 -0.34 -2.41 -7.96
C LEU A 20 0.79 -1.43 -7.65
N LYS A 21 1.82 -1.87 -6.95
CA LYS A 21 2.99 -1.03 -6.64
C LYS A 21 3.63 -0.50 -7.92
N GLY A 22 3.79 0.79 -8.01
CA GLY A 22 4.42 1.44 -9.16
C GLY A 22 3.45 1.79 -10.30
N TYR A 23 2.16 1.50 -10.14
CA TYR A 23 1.15 1.74 -11.18
C TYR A 23 0.11 2.78 -10.75
N THR A 24 0.47 3.69 -9.86
CA THR A 24 -0.45 4.67 -9.28
C THR A 24 -1.15 5.54 -10.32
N LEU A 25 -0.42 5.96 -11.35
CA LEU A 25 -0.97 6.85 -12.38
C LEU A 25 -1.46 6.10 -13.61
N THR A 26 -0.85 4.97 -13.91
CA THR A 26 -1.14 4.20 -15.14
C THR A 26 -2.17 3.11 -14.92
N GLY A 27 -2.16 2.50 -13.74
CA GLY A 27 -3.04 1.38 -13.42
C GLY A 27 -2.62 0.07 -14.05
N LEU A 28 -3.24 -1.01 -13.61
CA LEU A 28 -3.11 -2.35 -14.19
C LEU A 28 -4.50 -2.91 -14.45
N SER A 29 -4.62 -3.73 -15.51
CA SER A 29 -5.85 -4.46 -15.79
C SER A 29 -5.96 -5.67 -14.86
N ASN A 30 -7.19 -6.18 -14.71
CA ASN A 30 -7.44 -7.44 -14.01
C ASN A 30 -6.56 -8.56 -14.57
N SER A 31 -6.50 -8.67 -15.88
CA SER A 31 -5.72 -9.69 -16.59
C SER A 31 -4.23 -9.62 -16.24
N ASP A 32 -3.66 -8.43 -16.24
CA ASP A 32 -2.25 -8.23 -15.91
C ASP A 32 -1.96 -8.58 -14.45
N ILE A 33 -2.86 -8.19 -13.53
CA ILE A 33 -2.74 -8.55 -12.12
C ILE A 33 -2.78 -10.07 -11.96
N ALA A 34 -3.76 -10.73 -12.60
CA ALA A 34 -3.93 -12.17 -12.51
C ALA A 34 -2.68 -12.92 -12.95
N LYS A 35 -2.07 -12.49 -14.05
CA LYS A 35 -0.81 -13.07 -14.53
C LYS A 35 0.33 -12.81 -13.54
N LYS A 36 0.41 -11.61 -13.02
CA LYS A 36 1.50 -11.18 -12.14
C LYS A 36 1.55 -11.98 -10.84
N ILE A 37 0.39 -12.30 -10.28
CA ILE A 37 0.31 -13.04 -9.02
C ILE A 37 -0.07 -14.51 -9.20
N ASN A 38 -0.18 -14.98 -10.45
CA ASN A 38 -0.55 -16.35 -10.78
C ASN A 38 -1.89 -16.74 -10.14
N GLU A 39 -2.92 -15.98 -10.41
CA GLU A 39 -4.26 -16.19 -9.85
C GLU A 39 -5.30 -16.11 -10.95
N SER A 40 -6.50 -16.68 -10.72
CA SER A 40 -7.58 -16.61 -11.68
C SER A 40 -8.16 -15.18 -11.77
N PRO A 41 -8.60 -14.75 -12.98
CA PRO A 41 -9.24 -13.43 -13.11
C PRO A 41 -10.48 -13.25 -12.22
N VAL A 42 -11.23 -14.33 -11.99
CA VAL A 42 -12.42 -14.29 -11.11
C VAL A 42 -12.01 -13.93 -9.67
N ASN A 43 -10.97 -14.57 -9.18
CA ASN A 43 -10.46 -14.31 -7.83
C ASN A 43 -9.87 -12.91 -7.72
N VAL A 44 -9.18 -12.44 -8.75
CA VAL A 44 -8.67 -11.06 -8.80
C VAL A 44 -9.82 -10.06 -8.77
N THR A 45 -10.89 -10.31 -9.52
CA THR A 45 -12.09 -9.45 -9.51
C THR A 45 -12.67 -9.32 -8.11
N ARG A 46 -12.79 -10.43 -7.39
CA ARG A 46 -13.33 -10.42 -6.01
C ARG A 46 -12.41 -9.64 -5.08
N SER A 47 -11.11 -9.84 -5.19
CA SER A 47 -10.13 -9.12 -4.37
C SER A 47 -10.15 -7.62 -4.66
N LEU A 48 -10.26 -7.23 -5.92
CA LEU A 48 -10.36 -5.82 -6.32
C LEU A 48 -11.63 -5.18 -5.76
N LYS A 49 -12.76 -5.87 -5.82
CA LYS A 49 -14.02 -5.37 -5.25
C LYS A 49 -13.87 -5.12 -3.74
N THR A 50 -13.23 -6.04 -3.04
CA THR A 50 -12.97 -5.90 -1.61
C THR A 50 -12.07 -4.70 -1.34
N LEU A 51 -10.99 -4.55 -2.08
CA LEU A 51 -10.05 -3.44 -1.92
C LEU A 51 -10.70 -2.09 -2.23
N ILE A 52 -11.56 -2.04 -3.23
CA ILE A 52 -12.33 -0.83 -3.57
C ILE A 52 -13.32 -0.51 -2.44
N GLN A 53 -14.02 -1.52 -1.93
CA GLN A 53 -14.95 -1.36 -0.82
C GLN A 53 -14.26 -0.79 0.43
N GLU A 54 -13.03 -1.25 0.69
CA GLU A 54 -12.23 -0.78 1.83
C GLU A 54 -11.50 0.54 1.53
N GLY A 55 -11.65 1.09 0.33
CA GLY A 55 -11.08 2.38 -0.03
C GLY A 55 -9.59 2.37 -0.34
N LEU A 56 -8.99 1.20 -0.59
CA LEU A 56 -7.54 1.10 -0.84
C LEU A 56 -7.18 1.07 -2.31
N VAL A 57 -8.14 0.77 -3.18
CA VAL A 57 -7.96 0.70 -4.64
C VAL A 57 -9.06 1.50 -5.31
N ILE A 58 -8.75 2.12 -6.42
CA ILE A 58 -9.71 2.81 -7.28
C ILE A 58 -9.63 2.25 -8.69
N LYS A 59 -10.74 2.37 -9.41
CA LYS A 59 -10.79 2.11 -10.83
C LYS A 59 -10.63 3.44 -11.56
N LEU A 60 -9.60 3.53 -12.40
CA LEU A 60 -9.33 4.73 -13.19
C LEU A 60 -10.33 4.86 -14.35
N ASP A 61 -10.39 6.05 -14.96
CA ASP A 61 -11.29 6.33 -16.08
C ASP A 61 -11.06 5.39 -17.27
N ASN A 62 -9.83 4.91 -17.44
CA ASN A 62 -9.48 3.96 -18.50
C ASN A 62 -9.86 2.51 -18.17
N GLY A 63 -10.49 2.27 -17.01
CA GLY A 63 -10.90 0.93 -16.57
C GLY A 63 -9.82 0.13 -15.87
N LEU A 64 -8.62 0.67 -15.72
CA LEU A 64 -7.52 0.02 -15.01
C LEU A 64 -7.60 0.33 -13.51
N PHE A 65 -6.88 -0.45 -12.71
CA PHE A 65 -6.92 -0.34 -11.24
C PHE A 65 -5.62 0.22 -10.71
N ALA A 66 -5.73 1.04 -9.66
CA ALA A 66 -4.58 1.68 -9.03
C ALA A 66 -4.81 1.85 -7.53
N HIS A 67 -3.74 2.09 -6.78
CA HIS A 67 -3.85 2.46 -5.37
C HIS A 67 -4.64 3.76 -5.24
N SER A 68 -5.52 3.81 -4.23
CA SER A 68 -6.26 5.02 -3.90
C SER A 68 -5.37 6.04 -3.18
N VAL A 69 -5.86 7.27 -3.07
CA VAL A 69 -5.21 8.29 -2.25
C VAL A 69 -5.08 7.81 -0.80
N GLN A 70 -6.11 7.15 -0.27
CA GLN A 70 -6.09 6.62 1.10
C GLN A 70 -4.94 5.62 1.30
N MET A 71 -4.72 4.72 0.33
CA MET A 71 -3.60 3.77 0.39
C MET A 71 -2.26 4.50 0.43
N LEU A 72 -2.11 5.52 -0.41
CA LEU A 72 -0.87 6.31 -0.46
C LEU A 72 -0.67 7.11 0.83
N GLN A 73 -1.75 7.57 1.45
CA GLN A 73 -1.69 8.28 2.74
C GLN A 73 -1.20 7.38 3.86
N ILE A 74 -1.53 6.09 3.85
CA ILE A 74 -1.02 5.14 4.83
C ILE A 74 0.52 5.10 4.78
N ALA A 75 1.08 5.01 3.58
CA ALA A 75 2.54 5.02 3.39
C ALA A 75 3.14 6.38 3.72
N GLN A 76 2.48 7.45 3.31
CA GLN A 76 2.92 8.83 3.57
C GLN A 76 2.99 9.15 5.07
N ALA A 77 2.05 8.62 5.85
CA ALA A 77 2.04 8.83 7.29
C ALA A 77 3.33 8.34 7.95
N HIS A 78 3.90 7.21 7.48
CA HIS A 78 5.18 6.71 7.97
C HIS A 78 6.31 7.71 7.68
N ALA A 79 6.39 8.24 6.46
CA ALA A 79 7.43 9.20 6.09
C ALA A 79 7.33 10.48 6.91
N ILE A 80 6.13 10.98 7.15
CA ILE A 80 5.88 12.16 7.99
C ILE A 80 6.36 11.89 9.43
N HIS A 81 6.05 10.71 9.97
CA HIS A 81 6.46 10.34 11.32
C HIS A 81 8.00 10.30 11.45
N ILE A 82 8.68 9.67 10.50
CA ILE A 82 10.15 9.59 10.51
C ILE A 82 10.77 10.99 10.45
N ASN A 83 10.26 11.84 9.57
CA ASN A 83 10.77 13.22 9.46
C ASN A 83 10.59 13.99 10.76
N LYS A 84 9.43 13.83 11.40
CA LYS A 84 9.15 14.47 12.69
C LYS A 84 10.10 14.00 13.79
N MET A 85 10.40 12.69 13.82
CA MET A 85 11.34 12.13 14.79
C MET A 85 12.76 12.66 14.55
N GLN A 86 13.18 12.78 13.30
CA GLN A 86 14.48 13.34 12.95
C GLN A 86 14.61 14.79 13.37
N ASP A 87 13.56 15.59 13.18
CA ASP A 87 13.53 16.99 13.62
C ASP A 87 13.67 17.09 15.14
N GLN A 88 13.01 16.22 15.89
CA GLN A 88 13.13 16.19 17.35
C GLN A 88 14.54 15.81 17.79
N ILE A 89 15.18 14.85 17.14
CA ILE A 89 16.57 14.46 17.44
C ILE A 89 17.51 15.62 17.16
N THR A 90 17.35 16.29 16.04
CA THR A 90 18.16 17.45 15.66
C THR A 90 18.02 18.55 16.70
N GLU A 91 16.80 18.85 17.14
CA GLU A 91 16.55 19.88 18.17
C GLU A 91 17.25 19.55 19.49
N ILE A 92 17.14 18.30 19.94
CA ILE A 92 17.79 17.84 21.17
C ILE A 92 19.30 17.98 21.04
N THR A 93 19.86 17.56 19.91
CA THR A 93 21.30 17.64 19.63
C THR A 93 21.78 19.09 19.69
N GLN A 94 21.01 20.02 19.10
CA GLN A 94 21.34 21.45 19.11
C GLN A 94 21.35 22.00 20.54
N ARG A 95 20.38 21.61 21.36
CA ARG A 95 20.31 22.03 22.77
C ARG A 95 21.50 21.53 23.57
N ILE A 96 21.89 20.28 23.37
CA ILE A 96 23.06 19.68 24.03
C ILE A 96 24.32 20.44 23.61
N THR A 97 24.51 20.70 22.33
CA THR A 97 25.65 21.43 21.82
C THR A 97 25.72 22.84 22.39
N ALA A 98 24.60 23.55 22.44
CA ALA A 98 24.54 24.90 23.01
C ALA A 98 24.87 24.89 24.50
N GLY A 99 24.37 23.89 25.24
CA GLY A 99 24.62 23.76 26.68
C GLY A 99 26.05 23.38 27.02
N ALA A 100 26.79 22.83 26.09
CA ALA A 100 28.19 22.44 26.29
C ALA A 100 29.18 23.62 26.21
N ARG A 101 28.72 24.80 25.87
CA ARG A 101 29.57 26.01 25.79
C ARG A 101 29.71 26.73 27.16
#